data_49457b4582d2d5cfa6e7f9274a4bcd2c
#
_entry.id   49457b4582d2d5cfa6e7f9274a4bcd2c
#
_cell.length_a   1.000
_cell.length_b   1.000
_cell.length_c   1.000
_cell.angle_alpha   90.00
_cell.angle_beta   90.00
_cell.angle_gamma   90.00
#
_symmetry.space_group_name_H-M   'P 1'
#
loop_
_entity.id
_entity.type
_entity.pdbx_description
1 polymer ?
#
loop_
_entity_poly.entity_id
_entity_poly.type
_entity_poly.pdbx_seq_one_letter_code
_entity_poly.pdbx_strand_id
1 'polypeptide(L)'
;MQKVLILLITFFFSFTYSFAQVKQTDNEEQIWLGYFNQTRFSKRWGMWTDVALRTKENFVDQYSQAFIRPGLTYYLTDDVKLTLGYTYAWHFPADNHKNVTMPEHRPWQQIQWHTKYPKVKLMQWFRLEERFRRKIKNDDELADGYNFNWRMRYNILAQFPLSKNRFAPKTFSLVTANEVFVNFGKKIVYNYFDQNRLFAGFHYHVNKHDNLQFGYMNVFQQQAAGNKYRNIHTVRLFYFHNLDLSKKN
;
A
#
# COMPACT_ATOMS: atom_id res chain seq x y z
N MET A 1 55.12 -4.17 13.43
CA MET A 1 54.07 -4.83 12.59
C MET A 1 53.23 -5.85 13.35
N GLN A 2 53.79 -6.75 14.16
CA GLN A 2 53.00 -7.74 14.94
C GLN A 2 51.96 -7.13 15.92
N LYS A 3 52.28 -6.04 16.61
CA LYS A 3 51.36 -5.39 17.57
C LYS A 3 50.13 -4.75 16.89
N VAL A 4 50.27 -4.24 15.67
CA VAL A 4 49.15 -3.67 14.89
C VAL A 4 48.24 -4.78 14.36
N LEU A 5 48.81 -5.93 14.01
CA LEU A 5 48.04 -7.08 13.55
C LEU A 5 47.16 -7.68 14.67
N ILE A 6 47.69 -7.74 15.90
CA ILE A 6 46.96 -8.23 17.07
C ILE A 6 45.81 -7.27 17.42
N LEU A 7 46.02 -5.95 17.30
CA LEU A 7 44.96 -4.95 17.54
C LEU A 7 43.82 -5.02 16.50
N LEU A 8 44.13 -5.30 15.24
CA LEU A 8 43.15 -5.52 14.18
C LEU A 8 42.35 -6.82 14.37
N ILE A 9 43.00 -7.88 14.84
CA ILE A 9 42.31 -9.16 15.11
C ILE A 9 41.39 -9.02 16.34
N THR A 10 41.76 -8.32 17.40
CA THR A 10 40.91 -8.08 18.56
C THR A 10 39.74 -7.16 18.23
N PHE A 11 39.90 -6.19 17.32
CA PHE A 11 38.78 -5.35 16.87
C PHE A 11 37.74 -6.12 16.04
N PHE A 12 38.16 -7.13 15.26
CA PHE A 12 37.26 -7.99 14.50
C PHE A 12 36.47 -8.99 15.37
N PHE A 13 37.02 -9.39 16.54
CA PHE A 13 36.33 -10.32 17.45
C PHE A 13 35.33 -9.66 18.42
N SER A 14 35.31 -8.33 18.51
CA SER A 14 34.39 -7.59 19.40
C SER A 14 32.98 -7.43 18.87
N PHE A 15 32.65 -7.93 17.66
CA PHE A 15 31.38 -7.72 16.98
C PHE A 15 30.33 -8.85 17.18
N THR A 16 30.46 -9.75 18.13
CA THR A 16 29.69 -10.99 18.11
C THR A 16 28.76 -11.25 19.28
N TYR A 17 28.22 -10.25 19.96
CA TYR A 17 27.07 -10.50 20.86
C TYR A 17 25.97 -9.47 20.65
N SER A 18 25.44 -9.40 19.42
CA SER A 18 24.12 -8.83 19.21
C SER A 18 23.10 -9.92 19.52
N PHE A 19 22.45 -9.87 20.66
CA PHE A 19 21.25 -10.66 20.92
C PHE A 19 20.17 -10.16 19.97
N ALA A 20 20.08 -10.77 18.79
CA ALA A 20 18.96 -10.52 17.88
C ALA A 20 17.69 -10.96 18.60
N GLN A 21 16.77 -10.02 18.83
CA GLN A 21 15.45 -10.36 19.34
C GLN A 21 14.84 -11.45 18.46
N VAL A 22 14.32 -12.52 19.07
CA VAL A 22 13.64 -13.59 18.32
C VAL A 22 12.47 -12.99 17.57
N LYS A 23 12.52 -13.08 16.24
CA LYS A 23 11.46 -12.63 15.35
C LYS A 23 10.26 -13.54 15.51
N GLN A 24 9.10 -12.95 15.84
CA GLN A 24 7.81 -13.63 15.88
C GLN A 24 7.00 -13.23 14.65
N THR A 25 6.43 -14.20 13.95
CA THR A 25 5.63 -13.93 12.74
C THR A 25 4.31 -14.69 12.84
N ASP A 26 3.21 -13.95 12.79
CA ASP A 26 1.86 -14.47 12.73
C ASP A 26 1.39 -14.51 11.27
N ASN A 27 0.71 -15.58 10.86
CA ASN A 27 0.12 -15.69 9.53
C ASN A 27 -1.37 -15.34 9.60
N GLU A 28 -1.84 -14.62 8.60
CA GLU A 28 -3.24 -14.21 8.46
C GLU A 28 -3.70 -14.39 7.01
N GLU A 29 -4.98 -14.66 6.80
CA GLU A 29 -5.63 -14.72 5.49
C GLU A 29 -6.67 -13.60 5.37
N GLN A 30 -6.67 -12.91 4.21
CA GLN A 30 -7.57 -11.78 3.95
C GLN A 30 -8.09 -11.78 2.51
N ILE A 31 -9.27 -11.19 2.29
CA ILE A 31 -9.73 -10.75 0.98
C ILE A 31 -9.74 -9.23 0.96
N TRP A 32 -9.18 -8.65 -0.11
CA TRP A 32 -9.21 -7.21 -0.33
C TRP A 32 -10.04 -6.90 -1.57
N LEU A 33 -11.15 -6.22 -1.35
CA LEU A 33 -12.01 -5.70 -2.41
C LEU A 33 -11.75 -4.22 -2.59
N GLY A 34 -11.76 -3.74 -3.82
CA GLY A 34 -11.56 -2.33 -4.10
C GLY A 34 -12.22 -1.85 -5.38
N TYR A 35 -12.80 -0.66 -5.31
CA TYR A 35 -13.26 0.10 -6.46
C TYR A 35 -12.40 1.35 -6.60
N PHE A 36 -11.89 1.59 -7.81
CA PHE A 36 -11.04 2.71 -8.14
C PHE A 36 -11.64 3.48 -9.31
N ASN A 37 -11.90 4.75 -9.10
CA ASN A 37 -12.31 5.66 -10.16
C ASN A 37 -11.21 6.69 -10.41
N GLN A 38 -10.93 6.92 -11.67
CA GLN A 38 -10.13 8.04 -12.11
C GLN A 38 -10.84 8.74 -13.25
N THR A 39 -11.28 9.96 -13.00
CA THR A 39 -11.94 10.80 -13.99
C THR A 39 -11.05 11.99 -14.34
N ARG A 40 -10.65 12.11 -15.61
CA ARG A 40 -9.97 13.28 -16.14
C ARG A 40 -11.00 14.17 -16.81
N PHE A 41 -11.23 15.36 -16.27
CA PHE A 41 -12.28 16.28 -16.77
C PHE A 41 -11.73 17.46 -17.59
N SER A 42 -10.42 17.68 -17.59
CA SER A 42 -9.75 18.64 -18.46
C SER A 42 -8.33 18.17 -18.84
N LYS A 43 -7.64 18.92 -19.69
CA LYS A 43 -6.22 18.62 -20.06
C LYS A 43 -5.31 18.51 -18.84
N ARG A 44 -5.59 19.27 -17.77
CA ARG A 44 -4.73 19.37 -16.58
C ARG A 44 -5.36 18.80 -15.32
N TRP A 45 -6.68 18.69 -15.21
CA TRP A 45 -7.35 18.36 -13.98
C TRP A 45 -8.18 17.07 -14.07
N GLY A 46 -8.19 16.36 -12.98
CA GLY A 46 -8.99 15.16 -12.80
C GLY A 46 -9.23 14.87 -11.32
N MET A 47 -9.95 13.81 -11.07
CA MET A 47 -10.28 13.32 -9.75
C MET A 47 -9.89 11.85 -9.63
N TRP A 48 -9.36 11.49 -8.49
CA TRP A 48 -9.16 10.12 -8.04
C TRP A 48 -10.14 9.82 -6.92
N THR A 49 -10.80 8.67 -6.96
CA THR A 49 -11.58 8.18 -5.82
C THR A 49 -11.41 6.68 -5.73
N ASP A 50 -11.09 6.17 -4.56
CA ASP A 50 -11.16 4.74 -4.32
C ASP A 50 -11.85 4.41 -3.00
N VAL A 51 -12.50 3.26 -2.98
CA VAL A 51 -13.15 2.66 -1.82
C VAL A 51 -12.62 1.24 -1.72
N ALA A 52 -12.28 0.82 -0.52
CA ALA A 52 -11.85 -0.56 -0.30
C ALA A 52 -12.39 -1.13 0.99
N LEU A 53 -12.63 -2.43 0.96
CA LEU A 53 -12.99 -3.26 2.09
C LEU A 53 -11.98 -4.41 2.21
N ARG A 54 -11.57 -4.70 3.44
CA ARG A 54 -10.66 -5.79 3.75
C ARG A 54 -11.27 -6.65 4.84
N THR A 55 -11.19 -7.92 4.64
CA THR A 55 -11.56 -8.92 5.64
C THR A 55 -10.35 -9.36 6.46
N LYS A 56 -10.55 -10.21 7.43
CA LYS A 56 -9.52 -10.94 8.18
C LYS A 56 -10.10 -12.28 8.64
N GLU A 57 -9.23 -13.14 9.20
CA GLU A 57 -9.57 -14.45 9.74
C GLU A 57 -10.28 -15.36 8.71
N ASN A 58 -9.63 -16.45 8.35
CA ASN A 58 -10.12 -17.44 7.39
C ASN A 58 -10.70 -16.81 6.10
N PHE A 59 -10.08 -15.70 5.65
CA PHE A 59 -10.50 -14.87 4.51
C PHE A 59 -11.79 -14.04 4.69
N VAL A 60 -12.81 -14.51 5.38
CA VAL A 60 -14.16 -13.90 5.35
C VAL A 60 -14.82 -13.68 6.69
N ASP A 61 -14.27 -14.20 7.78
CA ASP A 61 -15.00 -14.28 9.05
C ASP A 61 -15.22 -12.91 9.69
N GLN A 62 -14.31 -11.96 9.50
CA GLN A 62 -14.41 -10.61 10.05
C GLN A 62 -13.90 -9.55 9.10
N TYR A 63 -14.25 -8.30 9.37
CA TYR A 63 -13.68 -7.14 8.69
C TYR A 63 -12.43 -6.64 9.41
N SER A 64 -11.40 -6.29 8.64
CA SER A 64 -10.16 -5.68 9.12
C SER A 64 -10.18 -4.16 8.95
N GLN A 65 -10.51 -3.68 7.75
CA GLN A 65 -10.49 -2.26 7.43
C GLN A 65 -11.43 -1.92 6.28
N ALA A 66 -12.07 -0.76 6.37
CA ALA A 66 -12.69 -0.09 5.22
C ALA A 66 -12.09 1.31 5.07
N PHE A 67 -12.07 1.85 3.86
CA PHE A 67 -11.70 3.25 3.65
C PHE A 67 -12.29 3.82 2.38
N ILE A 68 -12.46 5.16 2.39
CA ILE A 68 -12.74 5.98 1.22
C ILE A 68 -11.60 6.98 1.04
N ARG A 69 -11.20 7.22 -0.23
CA ARG A 69 -10.03 8.04 -0.54
C ARG A 69 -10.25 8.88 -1.80
N PRO A 70 -10.86 10.07 -1.68
CA PRO A 70 -10.89 11.06 -2.74
C PRO A 70 -9.54 11.79 -2.89
N GLY A 71 -9.27 12.32 -4.08
CA GLY A 71 -8.10 13.14 -4.36
C GLY A 71 -8.25 13.96 -5.64
N LEU A 72 -7.75 15.19 -5.62
CA LEU A 72 -7.65 16.05 -6.79
C LEU A 72 -6.34 15.74 -7.53
N THR A 73 -6.44 15.48 -8.82
CA THR A 73 -5.30 15.10 -9.67
C THR A 73 -4.97 16.22 -10.65
N TYR A 74 -3.68 16.57 -10.72
CA TYR A 74 -3.12 17.49 -11.70
C TYR A 74 -2.19 16.74 -12.65
N TYR A 75 -2.46 16.79 -13.95
CA TYR A 75 -1.67 16.15 -15.00
C TYR A 75 -0.55 17.09 -15.44
N LEU A 76 0.68 16.75 -15.13
CA LEU A 76 1.88 17.43 -15.66
C LEU A 76 2.05 17.10 -17.14
N THR A 77 1.92 15.82 -17.46
CA THR A 77 1.86 15.25 -18.81
C THR A 77 0.78 14.17 -18.85
N ASP A 78 0.57 13.51 -19.99
CA ASP A 78 -0.34 12.35 -20.05
C ASP A 78 0.18 11.14 -19.25
N ASP A 79 1.48 11.06 -19.04
CA ASP A 79 2.11 9.95 -18.31
C ASP A 79 2.54 10.32 -16.87
N VAL A 80 2.55 11.61 -16.48
CA VAL A 80 2.95 12.08 -15.14
C VAL A 80 1.86 12.91 -14.51
N LYS A 81 1.47 12.55 -13.28
CA LYS A 81 0.43 13.26 -12.53
C LYS A 81 0.78 13.41 -11.05
N LEU A 82 0.33 14.50 -10.49
CA LEU A 82 0.33 14.77 -9.05
C LEU A 82 -1.09 14.58 -8.52
N THR A 83 -1.23 14.06 -7.31
CA THR A 83 -2.53 13.96 -6.64
C THR A 83 -2.39 14.40 -5.20
N LEU A 84 -3.26 15.31 -4.77
CA LEU A 84 -3.47 15.68 -3.39
C LEU A 84 -4.79 15.05 -2.93
N GLY A 85 -4.76 14.28 -1.86
CA GLY A 85 -5.94 13.55 -1.45
C GLY A 85 -6.08 13.41 0.06
N TYR A 86 -7.19 12.83 0.42
CA TYR A 86 -7.55 12.55 1.80
C TYR A 86 -8.13 11.14 1.90
N THR A 87 -7.80 10.42 2.97
CA THR A 87 -8.37 9.11 3.27
C THR A 87 -9.04 9.18 4.62
N TYR A 88 -10.28 8.72 4.68
CA TYR A 88 -10.92 8.33 5.93
C TYR A 88 -10.96 6.81 5.98
N ALA A 89 -10.39 6.24 7.04
CA ALA A 89 -10.32 4.80 7.21
C ALA A 89 -10.94 4.38 8.54
N TRP A 90 -11.66 3.26 8.49
CA TRP A 90 -12.19 2.53 9.64
C TRP A 90 -11.33 1.30 9.86
N HIS A 91 -10.69 1.21 11.02
CA HIS A 91 -10.07 -0.01 11.49
C HIS A 91 -11.07 -0.72 12.40
N PHE A 92 -11.58 -1.84 11.93
CA PHE A 92 -12.55 -2.63 12.67
C PHE A 92 -11.90 -3.29 13.88
N PRO A 93 -12.70 -3.81 14.84
CA PRO A 93 -12.20 -4.42 16.06
C PRO A 93 -11.01 -5.37 15.85
N ALA A 94 -10.00 -5.26 16.70
CA ALA A 94 -8.76 -6.02 16.68
C ALA A 94 -8.25 -6.23 18.13
N ASP A 95 -7.16 -6.95 18.30
CA ASP A 95 -6.65 -7.38 19.62
C ASP A 95 -6.49 -6.28 20.68
N ASN A 96 -6.26 -5.03 20.24
CA ASN A 96 -6.06 -3.89 21.13
C ASN A 96 -7.26 -2.93 21.21
N HIS A 97 -8.39 -3.25 20.55
CA HIS A 97 -9.66 -2.52 20.59
C HIS A 97 -10.81 -3.46 20.15
N LYS A 98 -11.10 -4.47 20.95
CA LYS A 98 -11.95 -5.60 20.56
C LYS A 98 -13.38 -5.25 20.22
N ASN A 99 -13.93 -4.19 20.81
CA ASN A 99 -15.34 -3.81 20.68
C ASN A 99 -15.57 -2.47 19.99
N VAL A 100 -14.50 -1.73 19.62
CA VAL A 100 -14.62 -0.41 19.00
C VAL A 100 -13.91 -0.33 17.65
N THR A 101 -14.48 0.41 16.73
CA THR A 101 -13.85 0.76 15.45
C THR A 101 -13.01 2.01 15.62
N MET A 102 -11.73 1.94 15.25
CA MET A 102 -10.79 3.06 15.33
C MET A 102 -10.75 3.84 14.01
N PRO A 103 -11.16 5.10 13.98
CA PRO A 103 -11.04 5.95 12.80
C PRO A 103 -9.61 6.46 12.60
N GLU A 104 -9.23 6.63 11.33
CA GLU A 104 -7.98 7.24 10.90
C GLU A 104 -8.24 8.30 9.83
N HIS A 105 -7.72 9.51 10.05
CA HIS A 105 -7.65 10.58 9.06
C HIS A 105 -6.27 10.58 8.41
N ARG A 106 -6.22 10.69 7.07
CA ARG A 106 -4.96 10.57 6.36
C ARG A 106 -4.94 11.49 5.12
N PRO A 107 -4.51 12.75 5.27
CA PRO A 107 -4.06 13.54 4.12
C PRO A 107 -2.89 12.85 3.42
N TRP A 108 -2.78 13.02 2.10
CA TRP A 108 -1.66 12.44 1.35
C TRP A 108 -1.38 13.19 0.06
N GLN A 109 -0.11 13.12 -0.37
CA GLN A 109 0.38 13.66 -1.63
C GLN A 109 1.04 12.52 -2.42
N GLN A 110 0.83 12.51 -3.74
CA GLN A 110 1.38 11.49 -4.61
C GLN A 110 1.88 12.07 -5.91
N ILE A 111 3.03 11.61 -6.35
CA ILE A 111 3.46 11.67 -7.74
C ILE A 111 3.36 10.27 -8.35
N GLN A 112 2.76 10.18 -9.54
CA GLN A 112 2.63 8.93 -10.29
C GLN A 112 3.11 9.15 -11.72
N TRP A 113 3.85 8.16 -12.25
CA TRP A 113 4.29 8.19 -13.63
C TRP A 113 4.16 6.82 -14.28
N HIS A 114 4.00 6.83 -15.59
CA HIS A 114 3.90 5.67 -16.45
C HIS A 114 5.05 5.65 -17.44
N THR A 115 5.66 4.48 -17.63
CA THR A 115 6.65 4.25 -18.67
C THR A 115 6.16 3.11 -19.55
N LYS A 116 6.09 3.37 -20.86
CA LYS A 116 5.55 2.41 -21.84
C LYS A 116 6.70 1.86 -22.66
N TYR A 117 6.87 0.55 -22.60
CA TYR A 117 7.77 -0.22 -23.45
C TYR A 117 6.97 -1.07 -24.43
N PRO A 118 7.58 -1.58 -25.53
CA PRO A 118 6.86 -2.41 -26.51
C PRO A 118 6.11 -3.60 -25.94
N LYS A 119 6.63 -4.24 -24.88
CA LYS A 119 6.07 -5.47 -24.29
C LYS A 119 5.67 -5.33 -22.83
N VAL A 120 5.84 -4.14 -22.23
CA VAL A 120 5.57 -3.91 -20.81
C VAL A 120 5.08 -2.49 -20.57
N LYS A 121 4.10 -2.31 -19.70
CA LYS A 121 3.75 -1.01 -19.12
C LYS A 121 4.19 -1.00 -17.67
N LEU A 122 4.97 0.00 -17.29
CA LEU A 122 5.33 0.25 -15.91
C LEU A 122 4.49 1.41 -15.37
N MET A 123 3.98 1.26 -14.17
CA MET A 123 3.40 2.33 -13.38
C MET A 123 4.15 2.42 -12.07
N GLN A 124 4.63 3.60 -11.75
CA GLN A 124 5.31 3.85 -10.50
C GLN A 124 4.66 5.03 -9.80
N TRP A 125 4.68 5.03 -8.50
CA TRP A 125 4.29 6.19 -7.71
C TRP A 125 4.99 6.23 -6.37
N PHE A 126 5.16 7.45 -5.90
CA PHE A 126 5.64 7.79 -4.58
C PHE A 126 4.54 8.55 -3.86
N ARG A 127 4.23 8.18 -2.60
CA ARG A 127 3.21 8.82 -1.78
C ARG A 127 3.73 9.12 -0.39
N LEU A 128 3.45 10.32 0.07
CA LEU A 128 3.61 10.73 1.45
C LEU A 128 2.22 10.77 2.10
N GLU A 129 2.08 10.20 3.28
CA GLU A 129 0.84 10.15 4.06
C GLU A 129 1.08 10.73 5.47
N GLU A 130 0.14 11.55 5.92
CA GLU A 130 0.04 12.10 7.27
C GLU A 130 -1.03 11.32 8.02
N ARG A 131 -0.65 10.48 8.97
CA ARG A 131 -1.57 9.52 9.58
C ARG A 131 -1.98 9.98 10.98
N PHE A 132 -3.27 10.30 11.16
CA PHE A 132 -3.90 10.65 12.43
C PHE A 132 -4.83 9.52 12.83
N ARG A 133 -4.35 8.60 13.66
CA ARG A 133 -5.12 7.48 14.18
C ARG A 133 -5.69 7.84 15.54
N ARG A 134 -7.00 7.67 15.75
CA ARG A 134 -7.63 7.88 17.04
C ARG A 134 -6.92 7.06 18.11
N LYS A 135 -6.68 7.62 19.28
CA LYS A 135 -6.10 6.89 20.41
C LYS A 135 -7.11 5.89 20.95
N ILE A 136 -6.62 4.76 21.42
CA ILE A 136 -7.39 3.71 22.08
C ILE A 136 -7.17 3.86 23.58
N LYS A 137 -8.24 3.83 24.38
CA LYS A 137 -8.20 3.83 25.84
C LYS A 137 -8.16 2.39 26.38
N ASN A 138 -9.08 1.56 25.90
CA ASN A 138 -9.21 0.14 26.24
C ASN A 138 -9.95 -0.57 25.09
N ASP A 139 -10.37 -1.83 25.33
CA ASP A 139 -11.09 -2.64 24.33
C ASP A 139 -12.43 -2.04 23.90
N ASP A 140 -13.07 -1.22 24.76
CA ASP A 140 -14.44 -0.72 24.59
C ASP A 140 -14.51 0.78 24.26
N GLU A 141 -13.41 1.54 24.48
CA GLU A 141 -13.43 3.00 24.39
C GLU A 141 -12.22 3.57 23.64
N LEU A 142 -12.48 4.61 22.88
CA LEU A 142 -11.44 5.46 22.29
C LEU A 142 -11.06 6.58 23.25
N ALA A 143 -9.77 6.88 23.34
CA ALA A 143 -9.27 8.02 24.10
C ALA A 143 -9.30 9.31 23.26
N ASP A 144 -9.18 10.46 23.90
CA ASP A 144 -9.08 11.75 23.24
C ASP A 144 -7.77 11.95 22.49
N GLY A 145 -7.85 12.64 21.35
CA GLY A 145 -6.73 12.98 20.50
C GLY A 145 -6.29 11.85 19.58
N TYR A 146 -5.17 12.07 18.89
CA TYR A 146 -4.68 11.21 17.82
C TYR A 146 -3.23 10.83 18.05
N ASN A 147 -2.86 9.65 17.57
CA ASN A 147 -1.49 9.25 17.33
C ASN A 147 -1.11 9.66 15.92
N PHE A 148 -0.07 10.47 15.80
CA PHE A 148 0.42 10.97 14.52
C PHE A 148 1.72 10.28 14.13
N ASN A 149 1.84 9.89 12.85
CA ASN A 149 3.08 9.56 12.19
C ASN A 149 3.00 9.84 10.68
N TRP A 150 4.14 10.09 10.10
CA TRP A 150 4.33 10.11 8.66
C TRP A 150 4.52 8.70 8.12
N ARG A 151 4.13 8.50 6.85
CA ARG A 151 4.43 7.28 6.13
C ARG A 151 4.76 7.58 4.67
N MET A 152 5.93 7.14 4.23
CA MET A 152 6.30 7.11 2.83
C MET A 152 5.94 5.76 2.21
N ARG A 153 5.55 5.80 0.94
CA ARG A 153 5.23 4.61 0.16
C ARG A 153 5.80 4.75 -1.24
N TYR A 154 6.43 3.70 -1.72
CA TYR A 154 6.84 3.58 -3.10
C TYR A 154 6.28 2.31 -3.71
N ASN A 155 5.70 2.42 -4.91
CA ASN A 155 5.14 1.30 -5.66
C ASN A 155 5.73 1.24 -7.05
N ILE A 156 6.02 0.04 -7.51
CA ILE A 156 6.28 -0.29 -8.91
C ILE A 156 5.33 -1.40 -9.34
N LEU A 157 4.63 -1.20 -10.45
CA LEU A 157 3.75 -2.18 -11.06
C LEU A 157 4.18 -2.39 -12.51
N ALA A 158 4.39 -3.65 -12.88
CA ALA A 158 4.65 -4.07 -14.26
C ALA A 158 3.46 -4.85 -14.81
N GLN A 159 3.05 -4.52 -16.03
CA GLN A 159 1.95 -5.15 -16.73
C GLN A 159 2.40 -5.68 -18.07
N PHE A 160 2.23 -6.99 -18.30
CA PHE A 160 2.67 -7.74 -19.47
C PHE A 160 1.44 -8.21 -20.25
N PRO A 161 1.22 -7.80 -21.51
CA PRO A 161 0.09 -8.25 -22.30
C PRO A 161 0.23 -9.74 -22.67
N LEU A 162 -0.84 -10.50 -22.52
CA LEU A 162 -0.87 -11.94 -22.85
C LEU A 162 -1.45 -12.22 -24.25
N SER A 163 -1.89 -11.19 -24.96
CA SER A 163 -2.48 -11.33 -26.29
C SER A 163 -1.71 -10.53 -27.35
N LYS A 164 -1.88 -10.89 -28.63
CA LYS A 164 -1.33 -10.14 -29.78
C LYS A 164 -1.86 -8.70 -29.83
N ASN A 165 -3.15 -8.51 -29.48
CA ASN A 165 -3.78 -7.20 -29.42
C ASN A 165 -3.42 -6.42 -28.15
N ARG A 166 -2.45 -6.89 -27.40
CA ARG A 166 -1.88 -6.27 -26.17
C ARG A 166 -2.97 -5.86 -25.18
N PHE A 167 -3.06 -4.59 -24.84
CA PHE A 167 -3.94 -4.01 -23.82
C PHE A 167 -5.32 -3.62 -24.38
N ALA A 168 -5.79 -4.28 -25.43
CA ALA A 168 -7.10 -4.01 -26.03
C ALA A 168 -8.24 -4.53 -25.14
N PRO A 169 -9.48 -4.03 -25.35
CA PRO A 169 -10.66 -4.62 -24.70
C PRO A 169 -10.77 -6.13 -24.89
N LYS A 170 -11.31 -6.81 -23.88
CA LYS A 170 -11.49 -8.27 -23.81
C LYS A 170 -10.17 -9.06 -23.85
N THR A 171 -9.06 -8.46 -23.41
CA THR A 171 -7.76 -9.15 -23.29
C THR A 171 -7.28 -9.21 -21.86
N PHE A 172 -6.35 -10.13 -21.59
CA PHE A 172 -5.68 -10.28 -20.31
C PHE A 172 -4.25 -9.75 -20.36
N SER A 173 -3.79 -9.26 -19.20
CA SER A 173 -2.39 -8.98 -18.94
C SER A 173 -1.98 -9.66 -17.63
N LEU A 174 -0.76 -10.18 -17.56
CA LEU A 174 -0.13 -10.53 -16.29
C LEU A 174 0.29 -9.24 -15.59
N VAL A 175 0.08 -9.17 -14.29
CA VAL A 175 0.49 -8.01 -13.47
C VAL A 175 1.30 -8.48 -12.29
N THR A 176 2.43 -7.82 -12.06
CA THR A 176 3.20 -7.96 -10.83
C THR A 176 3.44 -6.57 -10.25
N ALA A 177 3.42 -6.45 -8.93
CA ALA A 177 3.70 -5.18 -8.26
C ALA A 177 4.41 -5.42 -6.94
N ASN A 178 5.29 -4.47 -6.59
CA ASN A 178 5.88 -4.40 -5.26
C ASN A 178 5.65 -3.00 -4.69
N GLU A 179 5.27 -2.95 -3.42
CA GLU A 179 5.03 -1.71 -2.71
C GLU A 179 5.69 -1.76 -1.33
N VAL A 180 6.57 -0.80 -1.08
CA VAL A 180 7.29 -0.66 0.21
C VAL A 180 6.75 0.54 0.97
N PHE A 181 6.64 0.39 2.29
CA PHE A 181 6.14 1.40 3.20
C PHE A 181 7.16 1.65 4.31
N VAL A 182 7.43 2.92 4.58
CA VAL A 182 8.35 3.37 5.62
C VAL A 182 7.64 4.39 6.51
N ASN A 183 7.57 4.11 7.81
CA ASN A 183 7.07 5.04 8.83
C ASN A 183 8.18 5.93 9.34
N PHE A 184 7.83 7.16 9.73
CA PHE A 184 8.73 8.05 10.45
C PHE A 184 7.94 9.05 11.31
N GLY A 185 8.62 9.65 12.28
CA GLY A 185 8.04 10.59 13.23
C GLY A 185 8.40 10.26 14.67
N LYS A 186 8.14 11.19 15.59
CA LYS A 186 8.57 11.11 17.00
C LYS A 186 8.09 9.86 17.76
N LYS A 187 6.98 9.24 17.33
CA LYS A 187 6.39 8.04 17.97
C LYS A 187 6.79 6.73 17.30
N ILE A 188 7.61 6.78 16.24
CA ILE A 188 8.13 5.59 15.58
C ILE A 188 9.46 5.24 16.25
N VAL A 189 9.51 4.10 16.93
CA VAL A 189 10.69 3.65 17.68
C VAL A 189 11.34 2.46 16.97
N TYR A 190 10.58 1.43 16.61
CA TYR A 190 11.12 0.19 16.08
C TYR A 190 10.64 -0.15 14.66
N ASN A 191 9.43 0.28 14.27
CA ASN A 191 8.80 -0.08 13.01
C ASN A 191 8.95 1.02 11.94
N TYR A 192 10.16 1.47 11.69
CA TYR A 192 10.46 2.31 10.52
C TYR A 192 10.07 1.60 9.22
N PHE A 193 10.43 0.34 9.07
CA PHE A 193 9.79 -0.51 8.08
C PHE A 193 8.35 -0.77 8.54
N ASP A 194 7.35 -0.35 7.75
CA ASP A 194 5.94 -0.63 8.06
C ASP A 194 5.53 -1.95 7.42
N GLN A 195 5.64 -2.03 6.10
CA GLN A 195 5.28 -3.25 5.37
C GLN A 195 5.86 -3.28 3.95
N ASN A 196 5.93 -4.49 3.40
CA ASN A 196 6.11 -4.75 1.98
C ASN A 196 4.90 -5.52 1.45
N ARG A 197 4.48 -5.19 0.22
CA ARG A 197 3.40 -5.89 -0.49
C ARG A 197 3.90 -6.37 -1.82
N LEU A 198 3.88 -7.67 -2.03
CA LEU A 198 4.19 -8.30 -3.30
C LEU A 198 2.90 -8.85 -3.91
N PHE A 199 2.53 -8.38 -5.08
CA PHE A 199 1.35 -8.82 -5.81
C PHE A 199 1.73 -9.51 -7.11
N ALA A 200 1.03 -10.61 -7.42
CA ALA A 200 1.04 -11.27 -8.72
C ALA A 200 -0.40 -11.68 -9.10
N GLY A 201 -0.80 -11.41 -10.33
CA GLY A 201 -2.15 -11.71 -10.77
C GLY A 201 -2.42 -11.26 -12.20
N PHE A 202 -3.69 -11.15 -12.52
CA PHE A 202 -4.17 -10.83 -13.85
C PHE A 202 -4.93 -9.51 -13.85
N HIS A 203 -4.87 -8.85 -14.99
CA HIS A 203 -5.64 -7.66 -15.30
C HIS A 203 -6.47 -7.95 -16.55
N TYR A 204 -7.78 -8.00 -16.40
CA TYR A 204 -8.71 -8.16 -17.50
C TYR A 204 -9.20 -6.80 -17.97
N HIS A 205 -8.94 -6.48 -19.24
CA HIS A 205 -9.41 -5.26 -19.90
C HIS A 205 -10.84 -5.47 -20.39
N VAL A 206 -11.84 -5.11 -19.57
CA VAL A 206 -13.27 -5.33 -19.90
C VAL A 206 -13.64 -4.50 -21.14
N ASN A 207 -13.31 -3.21 -21.09
CA ASN A 207 -13.50 -2.27 -22.20
C ASN A 207 -12.45 -1.14 -22.11
N LYS A 208 -12.67 -0.01 -22.81
CA LYS A 208 -11.73 1.13 -22.80
C LYS A 208 -11.65 1.85 -21.45
N HIS A 209 -12.68 1.72 -20.62
CA HIS A 209 -12.82 2.43 -19.34
C HIS A 209 -12.69 1.50 -18.14
N ASP A 210 -13.12 0.26 -18.28
CA ASP A 210 -13.31 -0.67 -17.19
C ASP A 210 -12.29 -1.79 -17.24
N ASN A 211 -11.70 -2.07 -16.07
CA ASN A 211 -10.72 -3.13 -15.91
C ASN A 211 -10.94 -3.84 -14.57
N LEU A 212 -10.70 -5.14 -14.57
CA LEU A 212 -10.75 -5.98 -13.39
C LEU A 212 -9.34 -6.53 -13.12
N GLN A 213 -8.85 -6.36 -11.90
CA GLN A 213 -7.57 -6.91 -11.48
C GLN A 213 -7.78 -7.88 -10.32
N PHE A 214 -7.26 -9.09 -10.42
CA PHE A 214 -7.37 -10.11 -9.40
C PHE A 214 -6.10 -10.95 -9.30
N GLY A 215 -5.85 -11.48 -8.13
CA GLY A 215 -4.67 -12.30 -7.89
C GLY A 215 -4.30 -12.40 -6.42
N TYR A 216 -3.13 -12.93 -6.19
CA TYR A 216 -2.55 -13.12 -4.87
C TYR A 216 -1.63 -11.96 -4.49
N MET A 217 -1.71 -11.55 -3.24
CA MET A 217 -0.79 -10.56 -2.66
C MET A 217 -0.29 -11.07 -1.30
N ASN A 218 1.01 -11.05 -1.12
CA ASN A 218 1.63 -11.21 0.19
C ASN A 218 1.88 -9.83 0.80
N VAL A 219 1.48 -9.65 2.05
CA VAL A 219 1.77 -8.45 2.84
C VAL A 219 2.60 -8.86 4.04
N PHE A 220 3.85 -8.47 4.04
CA PHE A 220 4.75 -8.64 5.18
C PHE A 220 4.83 -7.34 5.96
N GLN A 221 4.32 -7.32 7.20
CA GLN A 221 4.16 -6.12 8.02
C GLN A 221 4.90 -6.25 9.35
N GLN A 222 5.68 -5.22 9.71
CA GLN A 222 6.28 -5.09 11.04
C GLN A 222 5.30 -4.37 11.98
N GLN A 223 5.13 -4.90 13.18
CA GLN A 223 4.31 -4.29 14.22
C GLN A 223 5.13 -3.29 15.06
N ALA A 224 4.44 -2.43 15.82
CA ALA A 224 5.06 -1.40 16.64
C ALA A 224 6.05 -1.95 17.70
N ALA A 225 5.88 -3.20 18.11
CA ALA A 225 6.78 -3.90 19.04
C ALA A 225 8.18 -4.16 18.46
N GLY A 226 8.36 -4.04 17.14
CA GLY A 226 9.66 -4.16 16.46
C GLY A 226 10.07 -5.58 16.10
N ASN A 227 9.89 -6.55 16.99
CA ASN A 227 10.21 -7.96 16.78
C ASN A 227 9.01 -8.81 16.33
N LYS A 228 7.79 -8.26 16.30
CA LYS A 228 6.58 -8.91 15.84
C LYS A 228 6.26 -8.52 14.40
N TYR A 229 5.88 -9.51 13.62
CA TYR A 229 5.54 -9.36 12.20
C TYR A 229 4.21 -10.07 11.92
N ARG A 230 3.53 -9.60 10.88
CA ARG A 230 2.39 -10.29 10.27
C ARG A 230 2.75 -10.64 8.84
N ASN A 231 2.46 -11.87 8.46
CA ASN A 231 2.57 -12.35 7.09
C ASN A 231 1.15 -12.62 6.59
N ILE A 232 0.59 -11.69 5.80
CA ILE A 232 -0.81 -11.72 5.43
C ILE A 232 -0.92 -12.23 3.99
N HIS A 233 -1.59 -13.36 3.84
CA HIS A 233 -1.94 -13.96 2.56
C HIS A 233 -3.25 -13.37 2.08
N THR A 234 -3.24 -12.69 0.93
CA THR A 234 -4.38 -11.90 0.49
C THR A 234 -4.84 -12.31 -0.89
N VAL A 235 -6.12 -12.63 -1.04
CA VAL A 235 -6.80 -12.62 -2.33
C VAL A 235 -7.25 -11.20 -2.62
N ARG A 236 -6.84 -10.63 -3.75
CA ARG A 236 -7.15 -9.26 -4.14
C ARG A 236 -8.04 -9.22 -5.36
N LEU A 237 -9.14 -8.46 -5.28
CA LEU A 237 -10.07 -8.22 -6.37
C LEU A 237 -10.38 -6.72 -6.45
N PHE A 238 -9.89 -6.07 -7.52
CA PHE A 238 -10.01 -4.63 -7.72
C PHE A 238 -10.65 -4.32 -9.06
N TYR A 239 -11.65 -3.45 -9.02
CA TYR A 239 -12.32 -2.91 -10.21
C TYR A 239 -11.85 -1.47 -10.45
N PHE A 240 -11.41 -1.18 -11.67
CA PHE A 240 -10.96 0.13 -12.09
C PHE A 240 -11.90 0.71 -13.15
N HIS A 241 -12.40 1.91 -12.88
CA HIS A 241 -13.20 2.69 -13.79
C HIS A 241 -12.49 3.99 -14.15
N ASN A 242 -12.07 4.15 -15.41
CA ASN A 242 -11.27 5.28 -15.85
C ASN A 242 -12.04 6.07 -16.93
N LEU A 243 -12.31 7.34 -16.67
CA LEU A 243 -13.00 8.23 -17.58
C LEU A 243 -12.08 9.36 -18.06
N ASP A 244 -12.04 9.59 -19.35
CA ASP A 244 -11.38 10.76 -19.94
C ASP A 244 -12.44 11.63 -20.64
N LEU A 245 -12.89 12.66 -19.94
CA LEU A 245 -13.86 13.64 -20.42
C LEU A 245 -13.20 14.85 -21.10
N SER A 246 -11.86 14.93 -21.04
CA SER A 246 -11.09 16.06 -21.60
C SER A 246 -11.07 16.10 -23.12
N LYS A 247 -11.44 15.00 -23.78
CA LYS A 247 -11.43 14.83 -25.24
C LYS A 247 -12.79 15.13 -25.91
N LYS A 248 -13.76 15.62 -25.13
CA LYS A 248 -15.05 16.08 -25.70
C LYS A 248 -14.94 17.56 -26.04
N ASN A 249 -14.11 17.90 -27.04
CA ASN A 249 -14.22 19.14 -27.87
C ASN A 249 -13.26 19.02 -29.05
#